data_b67006b7b3b4dca82bdf7836e2032e67
#
_entry.id   b67006b7b3b4dca82bdf7836e2032e67
#
_cell.length_a   1.000
_cell.length_b   1.000
_cell.length_c   1.000
_cell.angle_alpha   90.00
_cell.angle_beta   90.00
_cell.angle_gamma   90.00
#
_symmetry.space_group_name_H-M   'P 1'
#
loop_
_entity.id
_entity.type
_entity.pdbx_description
1 polymer ?
#
loop_
_entity_poly.entity_id
_entity_poly.type
_entity_poly.pdbx_seq_one_letter_code
_entity_poly.pdbx_strand_id
1 'polypeptide(L)'
;IGVAAPDKNKKFHCLSGNQIACMLAEYRLIQLKRKQLLKEENQSSFAILKTFVTSPLLSRIAKANNIRCINTQTGFKWMAKKLRDYEEQATYEIKEKEGIGWDYDNTDLFTRIQILSRYSTYVLLAAEESYGYLPLDLVRDKDGNASALAIAELFSFLKASQLTAFEFLESLYQKYGYHAEKTENIYFEGAEGSETIRKIAKSYREKSPEKIADIQIVGVQDFLQPGQIDEDEEALPMENFLILSLENGFSIAIRPSGTEPKIKFYIFGSGDAGTQDLQSSKEKVDSLMDSIGAWLLEDAHKRITE
;
A
#
# COMPACT_ATOMS: atom_id res chain seq x y z
N ILE A 1 -5.47 8.02 10.78
CA ILE A 1 -4.86 9.20 11.42
C ILE A 1 -4.12 10.03 10.37
N GLY A 2 -4.34 11.36 10.32
CA GLY A 2 -3.62 12.31 9.47
C GLY A 2 -2.48 12.98 10.23
N VAL A 3 -1.48 13.47 9.50
CA VAL A 3 -0.30 14.15 10.03
C VAL A 3 -0.01 15.41 9.23
N ALA A 4 0.20 16.52 9.91
CA ALA A 4 0.80 17.73 9.34
C ALA A 4 2.19 17.94 9.96
N ALA A 5 3.19 18.14 9.13
CA ALA A 5 4.58 18.33 9.53
C ALA A 5 5.16 19.64 8.97
N PRO A 6 6.08 20.29 9.68
CA PRO A 6 6.75 21.47 9.17
C PRO A 6 7.84 21.11 8.15
N ASP A 7 7.97 21.91 7.12
CA ASP A 7 9.13 21.92 6.22
C ASP A 7 10.33 22.69 6.84
N LYS A 8 11.42 22.84 6.08
CA LYS A 8 12.61 23.63 6.48
C LYS A 8 12.30 25.09 6.82
N ASN A 9 11.25 25.65 6.22
CA ASN A 9 10.81 27.02 6.43
C ASN A 9 9.77 27.12 7.57
N LYS A 10 9.55 26.05 8.32
CA LYS A 10 8.55 25.92 9.39
C LYS A 10 7.10 26.06 8.92
N LYS A 11 6.84 25.93 7.61
CA LYS A 11 5.49 25.87 7.07
C LYS A 11 4.96 24.44 7.17
N PHE A 12 3.73 24.30 7.71
CA PHE A 12 3.10 22.99 7.87
C PHE A 12 2.43 22.54 6.58
N HIS A 13 2.66 21.27 6.24
CA HIS A 13 2.02 20.59 5.12
C HIS A 13 1.47 19.23 5.60
N CYS A 14 0.32 18.82 5.06
CA CYS A 14 -0.24 17.52 5.33
C CYS A 14 0.53 16.45 4.54
N LEU A 15 0.87 15.36 5.22
CA LEU A 15 1.39 14.15 4.59
C LEU A 15 0.22 13.30 4.09
N SER A 16 0.35 12.69 2.90
CA SER A 16 -0.63 11.74 2.41
C SER A 16 -0.58 10.43 3.21
N GLY A 17 -1.66 9.65 3.13
CA GLY A 17 -1.70 8.33 3.76
C GLY A 17 -0.58 7.41 3.28
N ASN A 18 -0.27 7.43 1.99
CA ASN A 18 0.81 6.67 1.40
C ASN A 18 2.20 7.12 1.90
N GLN A 19 2.44 8.42 2.00
CA GLN A 19 3.70 8.96 2.52
C GLN A 19 3.94 8.52 3.97
N ILE A 20 2.91 8.62 4.82
CA ILE A 20 2.98 8.16 6.22
C ILE A 20 3.28 6.67 6.27
N ALA A 21 2.59 5.84 5.47
CA ALA A 21 2.81 4.40 5.43
C ALA A 21 4.26 4.05 5.07
N CYS A 22 4.83 4.68 4.04
CA CYS A 22 6.20 4.44 3.60
C CYS A 22 7.24 4.87 4.66
N MET A 23 7.02 6.01 5.30
CA MET A 23 7.87 6.49 6.39
C MET A 23 7.82 5.55 7.60
N LEU A 24 6.63 5.08 7.98
CA LEU A 24 6.46 4.11 9.06
C LEU A 24 7.13 2.77 8.73
N ALA A 25 6.98 2.28 7.50
CA ALA A 25 7.61 1.03 7.07
C ALA A 25 9.14 1.10 7.19
N GLU A 26 9.77 2.14 6.66
CA GLU A 26 11.23 2.32 6.75
C GLU A 26 11.67 2.50 8.21
N TYR A 27 10.97 3.31 8.99
CA TYR A 27 11.27 3.49 10.41
C TYR A 27 11.22 2.16 11.18
N ARG A 28 10.17 1.36 10.96
CA ARG A 28 10.00 0.04 11.58
C ARG A 28 11.15 -0.91 11.19
N LEU A 29 11.54 -0.93 9.92
CA LEU A 29 12.68 -1.71 9.46
C LEU A 29 13.99 -1.29 10.15
N ILE A 30 14.24 0.02 10.26
CA ILE A 30 15.42 0.54 10.97
C ILE A 30 15.42 0.06 12.43
N GLN A 31 14.28 0.14 13.13
CA GLN A 31 14.19 -0.26 14.53
C GLN A 31 14.35 -1.78 14.73
N LEU A 32 13.72 -2.59 13.88
CA LEU A 32 13.84 -4.05 13.94
C LEU A 32 15.29 -4.52 13.70
N LYS A 33 15.99 -3.91 12.74
CA LYS A 33 17.41 -4.16 12.49
C LYS A 33 18.30 -3.73 13.66
N ARG A 34 18.10 -2.52 14.20
CA ARG A 34 18.83 -2.02 15.38
C ARG A 34 18.67 -2.92 16.61
N LYS A 35 17.48 -3.49 16.79
CA LYS A 35 17.16 -4.43 17.90
C LYS A 35 17.58 -5.87 17.60
N GLN A 36 18.20 -6.13 16.44
CA GLN A 36 18.60 -7.46 15.98
C GLN A 36 17.45 -8.48 15.91
N LEU A 37 16.21 -8.00 15.71
CA LEU A 37 15.03 -8.83 15.49
C LEU A 37 14.87 -9.21 14.01
N LEU A 38 15.22 -8.29 13.10
CA LEU A 38 15.30 -8.54 11.66
C LEU A 38 16.76 -8.68 11.26
N LYS A 39 17.14 -9.86 10.80
CA LYS A 39 18.50 -10.26 10.39
C LYS A 39 18.45 -10.90 9.01
N GLU A 40 19.60 -11.08 8.35
CA GLU A 40 19.67 -11.67 7.02
C GLU A 40 19.03 -13.06 6.95
N GLU A 41 19.21 -13.89 7.98
CA GLU A 41 18.67 -15.26 8.02
C GLU A 41 17.16 -15.36 8.17
N ASN A 42 16.45 -14.30 8.62
CA ASN A 42 15.00 -14.34 8.86
C ASN A 42 14.20 -13.30 8.06
N GLN A 43 14.81 -12.59 7.11
CA GLN A 43 14.13 -11.53 6.34
C GLN A 43 12.85 -12.02 5.65
N SER A 44 12.87 -13.21 5.07
CA SER A 44 11.71 -13.79 4.38
C SER A 44 10.51 -14.08 5.27
N SER A 45 10.71 -14.09 6.60
CA SER A 45 9.65 -14.25 7.60
C SER A 45 9.06 -12.92 8.07
N PHE A 46 9.42 -11.80 7.43
CA PHE A 46 8.82 -10.50 7.71
C PHE A 46 8.02 -10.01 6.51
N ALA A 47 6.89 -9.36 6.79
CA ALA A 47 6.02 -8.84 5.74
C ALA A 47 5.51 -7.42 6.02
N ILE A 48 5.21 -6.71 4.93
CA ILE A 48 4.31 -5.55 4.89
C ILE A 48 3.02 -6.02 4.25
N LEU A 49 1.88 -5.71 4.85
CA LEU A 49 0.57 -5.89 4.22
C LEU A 49 0.07 -4.55 3.68
N LYS A 50 -0.45 -4.54 2.47
CA LYS A 50 -1.05 -3.35 1.87
C LYS A 50 -2.20 -3.70 0.94
N THR A 51 -3.08 -2.74 0.66
CA THR A 51 -4.07 -2.95 -0.40
C THR A 51 -3.43 -2.74 -1.78
N PHE A 52 -4.06 -3.29 -2.82
CA PHE A 52 -3.64 -3.05 -4.22
C PHE A 52 -3.64 -1.56 -4.59
N VAL A 53 -4.41 -0.73 -3.89
CA VAL A 53 -4.49 0.73 -4.12
C VAL A 53 -3.61 1.56 -3.18
N THR A 54 -2.79 0.91 -2.36
CA THR A 54 -1.79 1.57 -1.51
C THR A 54 -0.45 1.64 -2.25
N SER A 55 0.37 2.64 -1.95
CA SER A 55 1.61 2.98 -2.64
C SER A 55 2.49 1.78 -3.05
N PRO A 56 2.91 1.68 -4.32
CA PRO A 56 3.91 0.72 -4.76
C PRO A 56 5.29 0.91 -4.11
N LEU A 57 5.57 2.07 -3.52
CA LEU A 57 6.81 2.33 -2.79
C LEU A 57 7.00 1.35 -1.62
N LEU A 58 5.92 0.92 -0.95
CA LEU A 58 5.97 -0.11 0.08
C LEU A 58 6.54 -1.44 -0.47
N SER A 59 6.14 -1.84 -1.68
CA SER A 59 6.68 -3.04 -2.33
C SER A 59 8.17 -2.88 -2.69
N ARG A 60 8.59 -1.66 -3.09
CA ARG A 60 10.02 -1.37 -3.34
C ARG A 60 10.84 -1.40 -2.05
N ILE A 61 10.32 -0.82 -0.97
CA ILE A 61 10.94 -0.88 0.36
C ILE A 61 11.09 -2.34 0.80
N ALA A 62 10.04 -3.13 0.70
CA ALA A 62 10.06 -4.54 1.06
C ALA A 62 11.10 -5.32 0.25
N LYS A 63 11.06 -5.22 -1.07
CA LYS A 63 12.00 -5.89 -2.00
C LYS A 63 13.45 -5.54 -1.69
N ALA A 64 13.77 -4.26 -1.48
CA ALA A 64 15.12 -3.80 -1.18
C ALA A 64 15.65 -4.27 0.18
N ASN A 65 14.76 -4.71 1.06
CA ASN A 65 15.11 -5.26 2.38
C ASN A 65 14.93 -6.79 2.47
N ASN A 66 14.67 -7.46 1.33
CA ASN A 66 14.44 -8.91 1.23
C ASN A 66 13.32 -9.40 2.15
N ILE A 67 12.33 -8.56 2.42
CA ILE A 67 11.11 -8.93 3.14
C ILE A 67 9.94 -9.03 2.16
N ARG A 68 8.87 -9.68 2.59
CA ARG A 68 7.68 -9.88 1.78
C ARG A 68 6.80 -8.62 1.76
N CYS A 69 6.06 -8.42 0.67
CA CYS A 69 5.01 -7.42 0.58
C CYS A 69 3.77 -8.10 0.01
N ILE A 70 2.74 -8.24 0.81
CA ILE A 70 1.52 -8.98 0.46
C ILE A 70 0.43 -7.95 0.12
N ASN A 71 -0.13 -8.07 -1.09
CA ASN A 71 -1.25 -7.26 -1.51
C ASN A 71 -2.57 -7.91 -1.11
N THR A 72 -3.46 -7.14 -0.52
CA THR A 72 -4.82 -7.59 -0.18
C THR A 72 -5.86 -6.79 -0.94
N GLN A 73 -7.07 -7.31 -1.02
CA GLN A 73 -8.22 -6.51 -1.41
C GLN A 73 -8.44 -5.36 -0.43
N THR A 74 -9.22 -4.36 -0.85
CA THR A 74 -9.50 -3.20 0.00
C THR A 74 -10.33 -3.58 1.22
N GLY A 75 -9.97 -2.99 2.35
CA GLY A 75 -10.61 -3.24 3.65
C GLY A 75 -9.72 -4.02 4.60
N PHE A 76 -9.53 -3.48 5.78
CA PHE A 76 -8.62 -3.99 6.80
C PHE A 76 -8.93 -5.42 7.25
N LYS A 77 -10.17 -5.89 7.06
CA LYS A 77 -10.58 -7.28 7.34
C LYS A 77 -9.68 -8.33 6.66
N TRP A 78 -9.18 -8.03 5.46
CA TRP A 78 -8.32 -8.96 4.73
C TRP A 78 -6.91 -9.01 5.32
N MET A 79 -6.38 -7.87 5.75
CA MET A 79 -5.12 -7.81 6.50
C MET A 79 -5.26 -8.49 7.87
N ALA A 80 -6.40 -8.28 8.55
CA ALA A 80 -6.72 -8.94 9.82
C ALA A 80 -6.78 -10.47 9.67
N LYS A 81 -7.36 -10.97 8.56
CA LYS A 81 -7.35 -12.41 8.23
C LYS A 81 -5.92 -12.91 8.11
N LYS A 82 -5.05 -12.27 7.33
CA LYS A 82 -3.64 -12.66 7.18
C LYS A 82 -2.90 -12.71 8.52
N LEU A 83 -3.09 -11.72 9.38
CA LEU A 83 -2.51 -11.73 10.73
C LEU A 83 -2.96 -12.96 11.53
N ARG A 84 -4.24 -13.31 11.42
CA ARG A 84 -4.80 -14.49 12.10
C ARG A 84 -4.23 -15.78 11.52
N ASP A 85 -4.15 -15.89 10.20
CA ASP A 85 -3.60 -17.07 9.52
C ASP A 85 -2.14 -17.31 9.94
N TYR A 86 -1.31 -16.25 10.03
CA TYR A 86 0.08 -16.34 10.48
C TYR A 86 0.19 -16.74 11.96
N GLU A 87 -0.70 -16.26 12.84
CA GLU A 87 -0.77 -16.67 14.23
C GLU A 87 -1.14 -18.16 14.36
N GLU A 88 -2.17 -18.60 13.62
CA GLU A 88 -2.62 -20.00 13.63
C GLU A 88 -1.53 -20.93 13.09
N GLN A 89 -0.83 -20.53 12.03
CA GLN A 89 0.32 -21.27 11.51
C GLN A 89 1.43 -21.39 12.55
N ALA A 90 1.82 -20.29 13.21
CA ALA A 90 2.86 -20.32 14.24
C ALA A 90 2.45 -21.21 15.42
N THR A 91 1.19 -21.12 15.84
CA THR A 91 0.65 -21.94 16.93
C THR A 91 0.70 -23.45 16.60
N TYR A 92 0.34 -23.80 15.35
CA TYR A 92 0.43 -25.15 14.86
C TYR A 92 1.89 -25.66 14.82
N GLU A 93 2.78 -24.88 14.21
CA GLU A 93 4.19 -25.24 14.04
C GLU A 93 4.93 -25.40 15.38
N ILE A 94 4.66 -24.55 16.36
CA ILE A 94 5.23 -24.68 17.71
C ILE A 94 4.75 -25.96 18.37
N LYS A 95 3.46 -26.27 18.28
CA LYS A 95 2.90 -27.49 18.86
C LYS A 95 3.52 -28.75 18.25
N GLU A 96 3.67 -28.77 16.93
CA GLU A 96 4.24 -29.93 16.21
C GLU A 96 5.74 -30.10 16.49
N LYS A 97 6.51 -29.01 16.53
CA LYS A 97 7.98 -29.06 16.64
C LYS A 97 8.50 -29.08 18.07
N GLU A 98 7.83 -28.37 18.98
CA GLU A 98 8.29 -28.17 20.35
C GLU A 98 7.39 -28.88 21.40
N GLY A 99 6.19 -29.33 21.00
CA GLY A 99 5.23 -30.00 21.91
C GLY A 99 4.57 -29.07 22.92
N ILE A 100 4.64 -27.74 22.72
CA ILE A 100 4.10 -26.72 23.64
C ILE A 100 2.96 -25.94 23.00
N GLY A 101 2.04 -25.46 23.82
CA GLY A 101 1.03 -24.48 23.42
C GLY A 101 1.61 -23.06 23.44
N TRP A 102 1.11 -22.21 22.56
CA TRP A 102 1.45 -20.79 22.53
C TRP A 102 0.20 -19.93 22.71
N ASP A 103 0.26 -19.02 23.69
CA ASP A 103 -0.79 -18.03 23.95
C ASP A 103 -0.34 -16.67 23.40
N TYR A 104 -0.82 -16.36 22.20
CA TYR A 104 -0.49 -15.12 21.48
C TYR A 104 -0.84 -13.88 22.29
N ASP A 105 -2.04 -13.81 22.87
CA ASP A 105 -2.56 -12.62 23.52
C ASP A 105 -1.82 -12.30 24.84
N ASN A 106 -1.30 -13.31 25.54
CA ASN A 106 -0.52 -13.16 26.76
C ASN A 106 1.00 -13.16 26.54
N THR A 107 1.45 -13.16 25.29
CA THR A 107 2.88 -13.08 24.94
C THR A 107 3.29 -11.63 24.68
N ASP A 108 4.44 -11.21 25.24
CA ASP A 108 4.97 -9.86 24.97
C ASP A 108 5.39 -9.67 23.51
N LEU A 109 5.45 -8.42 23.05
CA LEU A 109 5.71 -8.07 21.67
C LEU A 109 7.04 -8.64 21.14
N PHE A 110 8.12 -8.60 21.92
CA PHE A 110 9.43 -9.10 21.48
C PHE A 110 9.41 -10.60 21.25
N THR A 111 8.83 -11.32 22.16
CA THR A 111 8.64 -12.77 22.06
C THR A 111 7.73 -13.12 20.91
N ARG A 112 6.64 -12.38 20.68
CA ARG A 112 5.78 -12.58 19.49
C ARG A 112 6.53 -12.38 18.18
N ILE A 113 7.35 -11.33 18.07
CA ILE A 113 8.17 -11.10 16.88
C ILE A 113 9.09 -12.30 16.63
N GLN A 114 9.77 -12.80 17.66
CA GLN A 114 10.68 -13.95 17.53
C GLN A 114 9.95 -15.23 17.13
N ILE A 115 8.81 -15.49 17.74
CA ILE A 115 7.99 -16.66 17.45
C ILE A 115 7.46 -16.61 16.02
N LEU A 116 6.79 -15.52 15.64
CA LEU A 116 6.23 -15.36 14.30
C LEU A 116 7.31 -15.41 13.22
N SER A 117 8.46 -14.76 13.44
CA SER A 117 9.56 -14.80 12.46
C SER A 117 10.28 -16.15 12.38
N ARG A 118 10.11 -17.03 13.36
CA ARG A 118 10.69 -18.40 13.36
C ARG A 118 9.74 -19.45 12.80
N TYR A 119 8.44 -19.34 13.05
CA TYR A 119 7.47 -20.38 12.76
C TYR A 119 6.41 -19.99 11.72
N SER A 120 6.35 -18.72 11.33
CA SER A 120 5.39 -18.19 10.38
C SER A 120 5.87 -16.87 9.78
N THR A 121 5.07 -15.80 9.86
CA THR A 121 5.38 -14.46 9.32
C THR A 121 5.03 -13.39 10.33
N TYR A 122 5.98 -12.50 10.62
CA TYR A 122 5.72 -11.28 11.39
C TYR A 122 5.40 -10.11 10.46
N VAL A 123 4.23 -9.51 10.64
CA VAL A 123 3.80 -8.31 9.91
C VAL A 123 4.31 -7.07 10.63
N LEU A 124 5.26 -6.37 10.01
CA LEU A 124 5.85 -5.17 10.60
C LEU A 124 4.97 -3.93 10.44
N LEU A 125 4.11 -3.91 9.42
CA LEU A 125 3.14 -2.85 9.13
C LEU A 125 2.04 -3.39 8.23
N ALA A 126 0.79 -3.07 8.54
CA ALA A 126 -0.30 -3.13 7.58
C ALA A 126 -0.83 -1.71 7.31
N ALA A 127 -1.12 -1.38 6.04
CA ALA A 127 -1.46 -0.02 5.65
C ALA A 127 -2.50 0.06 4.52
N GLU A 128 -3.39 1.05 4.62
CA GLU A 128 -4.27 1.53 3.57
C GLU A 128 -3.94 2.99 3.23
N GLU A 129 -4.09 3.38 1.97
CA GLU A 129 -3.87 4.75 1.49
C GLU A 129 -4.76 5.79 2.21
N SER A 130 -5.91 5.33 2.70
CA SER A 130 -6.93 6.13 3.38
C SER A 130 -6.63 6.39 4.87
N TYR A 131 -5.35 6.53 5.22
CA TYR A 131 -4.88 6.86 6.58
C TYR A 131 -5.16 5.76 7.64
N GLY A 132 -5.32 4.53 7.21
CA GLY A 132 -5.44 3.35 8.08
C GLY A 132 -4.11 2.63 8.22
N TYR A 133 -3.61 2.44 9.46
CA TYR A 133 -2.37 1.72 9.72
C TYR A 133 -2.51 0.79 10.90
N LEU A 134 -1.77 -0.30 10.84
CA LEU A 134 -1.52 -1.22 11.94
C LEU A 134 -0.01 -1.37 12.10
N PRO A 135 0.63 -0.52 12.90
CA PRO A 135 2.07 -0.59 13.16
C PRO A 135 2.44 -1.64 14.21
N LEU A 136 1.47 -2.07 15.02
CA LEU A 136 1.62 -3.07 16.07
C LEU A 136 0.45 -4.05 16.01
N ASP A 137 0.70 -5.30 16.33
CA ASP A 137 -0.26 -6.41 16.28
C ASP A 137 -1.14 -6.56 17.54
N LEU A 138 -1.33 -5.48 18.29
CA LEU A 138 -2.15 -5.46 19.51
C LEU A 138 -3.64 -5.67 19.24
N VAL A 139 -4.12 -5.16 18.13
CA VAL A 139 -5.47 -5.38 17.59
C VAL A 139 -5.37 -5.81 16.15
N ARG A 140 -6.34 -6.57 15.63
CA ARG A 140 -6.35 -7.02 14.24
C ARG A 140 -7.21 -6.12 13.35
N ASP A 141 -7.06 -4.81 13.53
CA ASP A 141 -7.65 -3.77 12.67
C ASP A 141 -6.75 -2.53 12.71
N LYS A 142 -7.03 -1.54 11.85
CA LYS A 142 -6.38 -0.24 11.92
C LYS A 142 -6.59 0.38 13.30
N ASP A 143 -5.50 0.80 13.92
CA ASP A 143 -5.51 1.37 15.26
C ASP A 143 -4.94 2.79 15.25
N GLY A 144 -5.81 3.76 15.48
CA GLY A 144 -5.45 5.18 15.53
C GLY A 144 -4.50 5.51 16.69
N ASN A 145 -4.64 4.85 17.84
CA ASN A 145 -3.81 5.11 19.03
C ASN A 145 -2.40 4.54 18.83
N ALA A 146 -2.28 3.28 18.42
CA ALA A 146 -1.00 2.67 18.09
C ALA A 146 -0.30 3.41 16.93
N SER A 147 -1.07 3.86 15.94
CA SER A 147 -0.53 4.67 14.83
C SER A 147 -0.02 6.02 15.30
N ALA A 148 -0.73 6.70 16.21
CA ALA A 148 -0.29 7.97 16.78
C ALA A 148 1.02 7.80 17.56
N LEU A 149 1.12 6.74 18.36
CA LEU A 149 2.34 6.40 19.10
C LEU A 149 3.51 6.13 18.14
N ALA A 150 3.32 5.27 17.14
CA ALA A 150 4.36 4.94 16.16
C ALA A 150 4.82 6.17 15.35
N ILE A 151 3.90 7.08 15.02
CA ILE A 151 4.20 8.34 14.36
C ILE A 151 4.99 9.27 15.32
N ALA A 152 4.61 9.37 16.59
CA ALA A 152 5.35 10.16 17.58
C ALA A 152 6.78 9.62 17.78
N GLU A 153 6.97 8.30 17.81
CA GLU A 153 8.29 7.66 17.84
C GLU A 153 9.11 7.98 16.58
N LEU A 154 8.50 7.87 15.38
CA LEU A 154 9.12 8.26 14.12
C LEU A 154 9.58 9.72 14.18
N PHE A 155 8.73 10.66 14.58
CA PHE A 155 9.08 12.08 14.65
C PHE A 155 10.16 12.37 15.71
N SER A 156 10.16 11.63 16.82
CA SER A 156 11.23 11.70 17.83
C SER A 156 12.57 11.23 17.26
N PHE A 157 12.55 10.14 16.49
CA PHE A 157 13.71 9.63 15.76
C PHE A 157 14.23 10.63 14.73
N LEU A 158 13.34 11.23 13.93
CA LEU A 158 13.70 12.25 12.94
C LEU A 158 14.32 13.48 13.61
N LYS A 159 13.73 13.95 14.70
CA LYS A 159 14.27 15.07 15.48
C LYS A 159 15.68 14.76 16.02
N ALA A 160 15.89 13.57 16.57
CA ALA A 160 17.21 13.14 17.04
C ALA A 160 18.23 13.01 15.89
N SER A 161 17.75 12.70 14.69
CA SER A 161 18.56 12.62 13.46
C SER A 161 18.71 13.97 12.74
N GLN A 162 18.16 15.07 13.29
CA GLN A 162 18.14 16.41 12.71
C GLN A 162 17.49 16.47 11.30
N LEU A 163 16.48 15.63 11.06
CA LEU A 163 15.75 15.56 9.81
C LEU A 163 14.29 16.05 9.99
N THR A 164 13.79 16.73 8.99
CA THR A 164 12.35 16.95 8.82
C THR A 164 11.70 15.67 8.24
N ALA A 165 10.37 15.56 8.35
CA ALA A 165 9.62 14.49 7.71
C ALA A 165 9.80 14.47 6.19
N PHE A 166 9.88 15.65 5.56
CA PHE A 166 10.06 15.79 4.12
C PHE A 166 11.45 15.40 3.65
N GLU A 167 12.50 15.71 4.41
CA GLU A 167 13.86 15.25 4.11
C GLU A 167 13.99 13.74 4.24
N PHE A 168 13.34 13.15 5.23
CA PHE A 168 13.29 11.70 5.37
C PHE A 168 12.54 11.06 4.19
N LEU A 169 11.39 11.61 3.80
CA LEU A 169 10.63 11.14 2.63
C LEU A 169 11.45 11.27 1.34
N GLU A 170 12.16 12.38 1.15
CA GLU A 170 13.06 12.54 0.01
C GLU A 170 14.20 11.51 -0.01
N SER A 171 14.75 11.18 1.16
CA SER A 171 15.74 10.11 1.26
C SER A 171 15.19 8.74 0.82
N LEU A 172 13.90 8.47 1.08
CA LEU A 172 13.24 7.26 0.57
C LEU A 172 13.12 7.30 -0.96
N TYR A 173 12.73 8.43 -1.53
CA TYR A 173 12.64 8.59 -2.98
C TYR A 173 14.00 8.46 -3.67
N GLN A 174 15.06 8.98 -3.08
CA GLN A 174 16.42 8.78 -3.58
C GLN A 174 16.85 7.31 -3.54
N LYS A 175 16.48 6.61 -2.45
CA LYS A 175 16.88 5.22 -2.22
C LYS A 175 16.08 4.22 -3.07
N TYR A 176 14.78 4.44 -3.23
CA TYR A 176 13.85 3.46 -3.79
C TYR A 176 13.21 3.89 -5.12
N GLY A 177 13.45 5.11 -5.56
CA GLY A 177 12.77 5.76 -6.68
C GLY A 177 11.61 6.64 -6.22
N TYR A 178 11.32 7.68 -6.99
CA TYR A 178 10.14 8.50 -6.75
C TYR A 178 8.88 7.70 -7.05
N HIS A 179 7.92 7.75 -6.16
CA HIS A 179 6.58 7.18 -6.33
C HIS A 179 5.56 8.23 -5.97
N ALA A 180 4.59 8.40 -6.87
CA ALA A 180 3.47 9.30 -6.69
C ALA A 180 2.15 8.56 -6.92
N GLU A 181 1.15 8.95 -6.17
CA GLU A 181 -0.21 8.43 -6.28
C GLU A 181 -1.19 9.58 -6.45
N LYS A 182 -2.11 9.44 -7.41
CA LYS A 182 -3.20 10.36 -7.67
C LYS A 182 -4.51 9.60 -7.75
N THR A 183 -5.57 10.16 -7.20
CA THR A 183 -6.91 9.57 -7.29
C THR A 183 -7.85 10.54 -7.96
N GLU A 184 -8.41 10.13 -9.09
CA GLU A 184 -9.52 10.83 -9.74
C GLU A 184 -10.83 10.16 -9.34
N ASN A 185 -11.84 10.98 -9.06
CA ASN A 185 -13.17 10.52 -8.67
C ASN A 185 -14.21 11.13 -9.59
N ILE A 186 -15.13 10.30 -10.10
CA ILE A 186 -16.31 10.77 -10.82
C ILE A 186 -17.52 10.40 -10.00
N TYR A 187 -18.31 11.41 -9.67
CA TYR A 187 -19.54 11.27 -8.89
C TYR A 187 -20.76 11.29 -9.81
N PHE A 188 -21.72 10.41 -9.53
CA PHE A 188 -23.01 10.36 -10.22
C PHE A 188 -24.11 10.34 -9.19
N GLU A 189 -24.96 11.35 -9.21
CA GLU A 189 -26.04 11.47 -8.25
C GLU A 189 -27.26 10.60 -8.63
N GLY A 190 -28.03 10.19 -7.61
CA GLY A 190 -29.27 9.45 -7.76
C GLY A 190 -29.12 7.96 -8.06
N ALA A 191 -30.26 7.28 -8.23
CA ALA A 191 -30.32 5.83 -8.47
C ALA A 191 -29.69 5.44 -9.82
N GLU A 192 -29.84 6.25 -10.85
CA GLU A 192 -29.25 6.07 -12.18
C GLU A 192 -27.72 6.17 -12.13
N GLY A 193 -27.17 6.93 -11.17
CA GLY A 193 -25.73 7.08 -10.99
C GLY A 193 -25.03 5.76 -10.68
N SER A 194 -25.62 4.92 -9.84
CA SER A 194 -25.03 3.60 -9.52
C SER A 194 -25.03 2.66 -10.73
N GLU A 195 -26.00 2.77 -11.62
CA GLU A 195 -26.03 2.00 -12.87
C GLU A 195 -24.98 2.51 -13.85
N THR A 196 -24.84 3.83 -13.98
CA THR A 196 -23.82 4.48 -14.81
C THR A 196 -22.41 4.05 -14.38
N ILE A 197 -22.13 4.07 -13.09
CA ILE A 197 -20.84 3.61 -12.54
C ILE A 197 -20.57 2.16 -12.90
N ARG A 198 -21.57 1.28 -12.79
CA ARG A 198 -21.43 -0.12 -13.18
C ARG A 198 -21.17 -0.28 -14.69
N LYS A 199 -21.86 0.49 -15.53
CA LYS A 199 -21.64 0.51 -16.98
C LYS A 199 -20.23 0.94 -17.34
N ILE A 200 -19.72 2.01 -16.74
CA ILE A 200 -18.34 2.49 -16.96
C ILE A 200 -17.35 1.38 -16.57
N ALA A 201 -17.43 0.82 -15.37
CA ALA A 201 -16.51 -0.24 -14.93
C ALA A 201 -16.58 -1.48 -15.82
N LYS A 202 -17.79 -1.85 -16.30
CA LYS A 202 -18.00 -2.95 -17.25
C LYS A 202 -17.36 -2.64 -18.59
N SER A 203 -17.52 -1.43 -19.11
CA SER A 203 -16.97 -1.02 -20.41
C SER A 203 -15.44 -1.09 -20.45
N TYR A 204 -14.74 -0.75 -19.36
CA TYR A 204 -13.29 -0.91 -19.26
C TYR A 204 -12.84 -2.38 -19.31
N ARG A 205 -13.68 -3.32 -18.87
CA ARG A 205 -13.40 -4.76 -18.97
C ARG A 205 -13.63 -5.30 -20.37
N GLU A 206 -14.78 -4.94 -20.96
CA GLU A 206 -15.20 -5.48 -22.26
C GLU A 206 -14.49 -4.82 -23.43
N LYS A 207 -14.17 -3.53 -23.29
CA LYS A 207 -13.50 -2.70 -24.30
C LYS A 207 -12.40 -1.88 -23.63
N SER A 208 -11.39 -2.58 -23.10
CA SER A 208 -10.20 -1.91 -22.56
C SER A 208 -9.54 -1.08 -23.66
N PRO A 209 -9.14 0.18 -23.39
CA PRO A 209 -8.41 0.96 -24.39
C PRO A 209 -7.05 0.31 -24.67
N GLU A 210 -6.53 0.48 -25.87
CA GLU A 210 -5.16 0.01 -26.18
C GLU A 210 -4.11 0.93 -25.55
N LYS A 211 -4.44 2.22 -25.40
CA LYS A 211 -3.55 3.26 -24.87
C LYS A 211 -4.29 4.19 -23.92
N ILE A 212 -3.57 4.75 -22.97
CA ILE A 212 -4.01 5.81 -22.08
C ILE A 212 -3.00 6.95 -22.17
N ALA A 213 -3.43 8.17 -22.53
CA ALA A 213 -2.56 9.33 -22.75
C ALA A 213 -1.33 8.97 -23.63
N ASP A 214 -1.58 8.28 -24.76
CA ASP A 214 -0.59 7.77 -25.72
C ASP A 214 0.36 6.67 -25.21
N ILE A 215 0.19 6.19 -23.98
CA ILE A 215 1.00 5.11 -23.40
C ILE A 215 0.27 3.78 -23.58
N GLN A 216 0.98 2.78 -24.12
CA GLN A 216 0.42 1.45 -24.40
C GLN A 216 0.05 0.73 -23.08
N ILE A 217 -1.12 0.08 -23.05
CA ILE A 217 -1.46 -0.89 -22.01
C ILE A 217 -0.79 -2.22 -22.33
N VAL A 218 0.00 -2.73 -21.38
CA VAL A 218 0.74 -3.99 -21.52
C VAL A 218 0.21 -5.11 -20.63
N GLY A 219 -0.75 -4.81 -19.76
CA GLY A 219 -1.37 -5.80 -18.89
C GLY A 219 -2.71 -5.34 -18.35
N VAL A 220 -3.61 -6.31 -18.19
CA VAL A 220 -4.94 -6.11 -17.59
C VAL A 220 -5.13 -7.21 -16.55
N GLN A 221 -5.37 -6.82 -15.29
CA GLN A 221 -5.71 -7.75 -14.21
C GLN A 221 -7.13 -7.44 -13.73
N ASP A 222 -8.04 -8.37 -13.92
CA ASP A 222 -9.45 -8.24 -13.53
C ASP A 222 -9.75 -9.15 -12.34
N PHE A 223 -10.04 -8.55 -11.20
CA PHE A 223 -10.34 -9.26 -9.95
C PHE A 223 -11.76 -9.84 -9.87
N LEU A 224 -12.58 -9.67 -10.90
CA LEU A 224 -13.81 -10.48 -11.08
C LEU A 224 -13.54 -11.83 -11.73
N GLN A 225 -12.34 -12.04 -12.31
CA GLN A 225 -11.96 -13.35 -12.84
C GLN A 225 -11.51 -14.26 -11.69
N PRO A 226 -11.95 -15.54 -11.68
CA PRO A 226 -11.51 -16.49 -10.69
C PRO A 226 -10.01 -16.84 -10.85
N GLY A 227 -9.40 -17.36 -9.78
CA GLY A 227 -8.01 -17.82 -9.83
C GLY A 227 -6.97 -16.76 -9.54
N GLN A 228 -7.37 -15.56 -9.12
CA GLN A 228 -6.41 -14.58 -8.60
C GLN A 228 -5.87 -15.06 -7.25
N ILE A 229 -4.55 -14.98 -7.09
CA ILE A 229 -3.85 -15.34 -5.84
C ILE A 229 -3.01 -14.16 -5.37
N ASP A 230 -2.72 -14.12 -4.08
CA ASP A 230 -1.78 -13.17 -3.49
C ASP A 230 -0.33 -13.73 -3.47
N GLU A 231 0.59 -12.99 -2.87
CA GLU A 231 2.00 -13.38 -2.77
C GLU A 231 2.27 -14.54 -1.79
N ASP A 232 1.24 -15.00 -1.06
CA ASP A 232 1.25 -16.24 -0.26
C ASP A 232 0.65 -17.42 -0.98
N GLU A 233 0.32 -17.26 -2.28
CA GLU A 233 -0.40 -18.26 -3.10
C GLU A 233 -1.83 -18.56 -2.59
N GLU A 234 -2.39 -17.66 -1.75
CA GLU A 234 -3.77 -17.78 -1.28
C GLU A 234 -4.75 -17.12 -2.25
N ALA A 235 -5.91 -17.74 -2.40
CA ALA A 235 -6.97 -17.25 -3.28
C ALA A 235 -7.48 -15.88 -2.81
N LEU A 236 -7.43 -14.90 -3.70
CA LEU A 236 -8.03 -13.60 -3.48
C LEU A 236 -9.56 -13.65 -3.70
N PRO A 237 -10.34 -13.00 -2.86
CA PRO A 237 -11.78 -12.87 -3.10
C PRO A 237 -12.04 -12.06 -4.36
N MET A 238 -13.10 -12.44 -5.09
CA MET A 238 -13.52 -11.66 -6.25
C MET A 238 -14.03 -10.27 -5.82
N GLU A 239 -13.54 -9.23 -6.48
CA GLU A 239 -13.94 -7.85 -6.25
C GLU A 239 -14.12 -7.11 -7.60
N ASN A 240 -15.07 -6.17 -7.65
CA ASN A 240 -15.26 -5.31 -8.82
C ASN A 240 -14.12 -4.28 -8.91
N PHE A 241 -12.98 -4.76 -9.35
CA PHE A 241 -11.70 -4.05 -9.35
C PHE A 241 -10.87 -4.48 -10.56
N LEU A 242 -10.23 -3.53 -11.23
CA LEU A 242 -9.44 -3.73 -12.44
C LEU A 242 -8.13 -2.97 -12.30
N ILE A 243 -7.01 -3.58 -12.68
CA ILE A 243 -5.71 -2.92 -12.78
C ILE A 243 -5.26 -2.96 -14.24
N LEU A 244 -4.91 -1.80 -14.79
CA LEU A 244 -4.27 -1.62 -16.10
C LEU A 244 -2.80 -1.28 -15.86
N SER A 245 -1.90 -2.06 -16.45
CA SER A 245 -0.45 -1.81 -16.41
C SER A 245 -0.01 -1.14 -17.71
N LEU A 246 0.77 -0.07 -17.61
CA LEU A 246 1.28 0.69 -18.75
C LEU A 246 2.75 0.32 -19.03
N GLU A 247 3.18 0.45 -20.30
CA GLU A 247 4.53 0.09 -20.77
C GLU A 247 5.66 0.86 -20.07
N ASN A 248 5.37 2.07 -19.57
CA ASN A 248 6.30 2.90 -18.82
C ASN A 248 6.39 2.55 -17.32
N GLY A 249 5.74 1.46 -16.89
CA GLY A 249 5.70 1.00 -15.50
C GLY A 249 4.67 1.69 -14.60
N PHE A 250 3.86 2.60 -15.15
CA PHE A 250 2.70 3.16 -14.41
C PHE A 250 1.57 2.14 -14.38
N SER A 251 0.65 2.34 -13.45
CA SER A 251 -0.57 1.53 -13.40
C SER A 251 -1.78 2.35 -12.98
N ILE A 252 -2.95 1.92 -13.43
CA ILE A 252 -4.23 2.52 -13.09
C ILE A 252 -5.13 1.45 -12.50
N ALA A 253 -5.64 1.70 -11.28
CA ALA A 253 -6.64 0.85 -10.69
C ALA A 253 -8.02 1.51 -10.81
N ILE A 254 -9.01 0.77 -11.32
CA ILE A 254 -10.37 1.25 -11.56
C ILE A 254 -11.30 0.52 -10.59
N ARG A 255 -11.99 1.27 -9.74
CA ARG A 255 -12.83 0.70 -8.69
C ARG A 255 -14.09 1.50 -8.47
N PRO A 256 -15.28 0.93 -8.72
CA PRO A 256 -16.54 1.47 -8.21
C PRO A 256 -16.51 1.53 -6.67
N SER A 257 -17.02 2.62 -6.08
CA SER A 257 -17.18 2.67 -4.62
C SER A 257 -18.36 1.80 -4.20
N GLY A 258 -18.18 1.04 -3.10
CA GLY A 258 -19.26 0.22 -2.54
C GLY A 258 -20.27 1.01 -1.67
N THR A 259 -19.89 2.21 -1.22
CA THR A 259 -20.67 2.98 -0.24
C THR A 259 -21.13 4.36 -0.73
N GLU A 260 -20.53 4.87 -1.79
CA GLU A 260 -20.79 6.20 -2.34
C GLU A 260 -21.04 6.10 -3.85
N PRO A 261 -21.87 6.96 -4.44
CA PRO A 261 -22.15 6.94 -5.87
C PRO A 261 -20.99 7.54 -6.69
N LYS A 262 -19.82 6.88 -6.67
CA LYS A 262 -18.64 7.30 -7.40
C LYS A 262 -17.82 6.13 -7.93
N ILE A 263 -17.09 6.37 -8.99
CA ILE A 263 -16.01 5.51 -9.49
C ILE A 263 -14.68 6.19 -9.23
N LYS A 264 -13.68 5.42 -8.81
CA LYS A 264 -12.34 5.89 -8.50
C LYS A 264 -11.34 5.34 -9.51
N PHE A 265 -10.45 6.21 -9.96
CA PHE A 265 -9.27 5.86 -10.74
C PHE A 265 -8.03 6.19 -9.90
N TYR A 266 -7.33 5.16 -9.44
CA TYR A 266 -6.08 5.32 -8.72
C TYR A 266 -4.94 5.24 -9.74
N ILE A 267 -4.17 6.28 -9.86
CA ILE A 267 -3.04 6.38 -10.79
C ILE A 267 -1.76 6.25 -9.98
N PHE A 268 -0.90 5.32 -10.35
CA PHE A 268 0.38 5.09 -9.72
C PHE A 268 1.49 5.38 -10.72
N GLY A 269 2.33 6.37 -10.39
CA GLY A 269 3.49 6.75 -11.17
C GLY A 269 4.78 6.46 -10.43
N SER A 270 5.84 6.13 -11.16
CA SER A 270 7.16 5.93 -10.59
C SER A 270 8.26 6.47 -11.49
N GLY A 271 9.31 7.01 -10.87
CA GLY A 271 10.57 7.37 -11.49
C GLY A 271 11.70 6.47 -11.00
N ASP A 272 12.80 6.44 -11.74
CA ASP A 272 13.96 5.57 -11.45
C ASP A 272 14.63 5.92 -10.11
N ALA A 273 15.08 4.88 -9.40
CA ALA A 273 15.89 5.03 -8.21
C ALA A 273 17.32 5.49 -8.56
N GLY A 274 17.93 6.26 -7.64
CA GLY A 274 19.33 6.70 -7.80
C GLY A 274 19.54 7.79 -8.85
N THR A 275 18.47 8.43 -9.34
CA THR A 275 18.59 9.58 -10.24
C THR A 275 19.29 10.73 -9.53
N GLN A 276 20.33 11.32 -10.17
CA GLN A 276 21.01 12.50 -9.64
C GLN A 276 20.12 13.73 -9.57
N ASP A 277 19.04 13.76 -10.36
CA ASP A 277 18.04 14.83 -10.40
C ASP A 277 16.64 14.32 -10.02
N LEU A 278 16.44 14.17 -8.70
CA LEU A 278 15.15 13.77 -8.15
C LEU A 278 14.04 14.78 -8.49
N GLN A 279 14.35 16.07 -8.54
CA GLN A 279 13.38 17.11 -8.82
C GLN A 279 12.83 16.98 -10.26
N SER A 280 13.69 16.82 -11.25
CA SER A 280 13.27 16.57 -12.63
C SER A 280 12.47 15.28 -12.78
N SER A 281 12.84 14.23 -12.02
CA SER A 281 12.07 12.98 -12.00
C SER A 281 10.66 13.18 -11.45
N LYS A 282 10.51 13.92 -10.36
CA LYS A 282 9.20 14.28 -9.79
C LYS A 282 8.33 15.03 -10.81
N GLU A 283 8.87 16.09 -11.40
CA GLU A 283 8.13 16.93 -12.37
C GLU A 283 7.64 16.11 -13.58
N LYS A 284 8.46 15.21 -14.09
CA LYS A 284 8.08 14.32 -15.21
C LYS A 284 6.96 13.36 -14.82
N VAL A 285 7.10 12.69 -13.66
CA VAL A 285 6.09 11.75 -13.17
C VAL A 285 4.77 12.47 -12.90
N ASP A 286 4.80 13.59 -12.19
CA ASP A 286 3.60 14.35 -11.81
C ASP A 286 2.88 14.89 -13.06
N SER A 287 3.61 15.45 -14.03
CA SER A 287 3.03 15.92 -15.31
C SER A 287 2.36 14.80 -16.10
N LEU A 288 2.99 13.62 -16.12
CA LEU A 288 2.42 12.47 -16.84
C LEU A 288 1.18 11.94 -16.12
N MET A 289 1.18 11.90 -14.79
CA MET A 289 0.00 11.50 -13.99
C MET A 289 -1.16 12.48 -14.18
N ASP A 290 -0.89 13.77 -14.34
CA ASP A 290 -1.92 14.78 -14.66
C ASP A 290 -2.53 14.52 -16.03
N SER A 291 -1.70 14.21 -17.04
CA SER A 291 -2.15 13.87 -18.37
C SER A 291 -3.01 12.61 -18.40
N ILE A 292 -2.58 11.55 -17.67
CA ILE A 292 -3.34 10.31 -17.51
C ILE A 292 -4.68 10.58 -16.82
N GLY A 293 -4.69 11.37 -15.73
CA GLY A 293 -5.90 11.73 -15.02
C GLY A 293 -6.91 12.46 -15.90
N ALA A 294 -6.47 13.46 -16.64
CA ALA A 294 -7.31 14.21 -17.58
C ALA A 294 -7.92 13.28 -18.65
N TRP A 295 -7.09 12.39 -19.24
CA TRP A 295 -7.53 11.42 -20.23
C TRP A 295 -8.60 10.47 -19.65
N LEU A 296 -8.39 9.92 -18.44
CA LEU A 296 -9.34 9.01 -17.80
C LEU A 296 -10.69 9.68 -17.52
N LEU A 297 -10.70 10.93 -17.09
CA LEU A 297 -11.92 11.69 -16.86
C LEU A 297 -12.70 11.89 -18.16
N GLU A 298 -12.01 12.24 -19.25
CA GLU A 298 -12.63 12.42 -20.56
C GLU A 298 -13.17 11.11 -21.14
N ASP A 299 -12.37 10.03 -21.10
CA ASP A 299 -12.76 8.71 -21.60
C ASP A 299 -13.96 8.13 -20.83
N ALA A 300 -13.95 8.25 -19.51
CA ALA A 300 -15.06 7.80 -18.69
C ALA A 300 -16.37 8.52 -19.03
N HIS A 301 -16.35 9.81 -19.34
CA HIS A 301 -17.51 10.56 -19.79
C HIS A 301 -17.99 10.12 -21.19
N LYS A 302 -17.08 9.82 -22.12
CA LYS A 302 -17.45 9.28 -23.43
C LYS A 302 -18.17 7.94 -23.33
N ARG A 303 -17.71 7.05 -22.45
CA ARG A 303 -18.30 5.72 -22.20
C ARG A 303 -19.71 5.74 -21.60
N ILE A 304 -20.18 6.88 -21.12
CA ILE A 304 -21.57 7.04 -20.64
C ILE A 304 -22.52 7.22 -21.83
N THR A 305 -22.04 7.83 -22.89
CA THR A 305 -22.85 8.21 -24.07
C THR A 305 -22.87 7.16 -25.18
N GLU A 306 -21.99 6.17 -25.08
CA GLU A 306 -21.96 4.98 -25.94
C GLU A 306 -22.76 3.82 -25.36
#